data_83f92420bac36bbcd131ff8b00b85cea
#
_entry.id   83f92420bac36bbcd131ff8b00b85cea
#
_cell.length_a   1.000
_cell.length_b   1.000
_cell.length_c   1.000
_cell.angle_alpha   90.00
_cell.angle_beta   90.00
_cell.angle_gamma   90.00
#
_symmetry.space_group_name_H-M   'P 1'
#
loop_
_entity.id
_entity.type
_entity.pdbx_description
1 polymer ?
#
loop_
_entity_poly.entity_id
_entity_poly.type
_entity_poly.pdbx_seq_one_letter_code
_entity_poly.pdbx_strand_id
1 'polypeptide(L)'
;LNLNLGTLNQKKIPAMQKAGKMANKLGHVVVLDPVGVGASSFRKQTAEQLLKEVRFDAIRGNISEIKTLASLCGTQEKNSGNMAVSDTMDVEKITDKSDHCGKITGIDGSGRGVDADNADTVTEENLAQHISNAKMLSKKLQTIVAITGAIDLVTDGSSCYVIRNGNPQMGHVTGAGCQLSGILTAFLAANPENKLQAAAAAVCMMGCAGELAAEKSGQSGSGTYRVSLMDAVSCMDGDILERGARYEIR
;
A
#
# COMPACT_ATOMS: atom_id res chain seq x y z
N LEU A 1 -7.78 1.98 -12.85
CA LEU A 1 -8.49 2.52 -11.68
C LEU A 1 -7.67 2.24 -10.42
N ASN A 2 -7.38 3.29 -9.63
CA ASN A 2 -6.76 3.15 -8.31
C ASN A 2 -7.83 3.43 -7.24
N LEU A 3 -8.12 2.44 -6.38
CA LEU A 3 -8.99 2.56 -5.22
C LEU A 3 -8.12 2.77 -3.97
N ASN A 4 -8.11 4.01 -3.44
CA ASN A 4 -7.27 4.42 -2.31
C ASN A 4 -8.15 4.73 -1.09
N LEU A 5 -7.83 4.12 0.07
CA LEU A 5 -8.58 4.25 1.32
C LEU A 5 -8.14 5.44 2.18
N GLY A 6 -7.18 6.27 1.74
CA GLY A 6 -6.59 7.35 2.54
C GLY A 6 -7.59 8.41 3.00
N THR A 7 -8.56 8.78 2.16
CA THR A 7 -9.59 9.79 2.46
C THR A 7 -10.98 9.18 2.52
N LEU A 8 -11.10 8.00 3.13
CA LEU A 8 -12.33 7.22 3.18
C LEU A 8 -13.42 7.91 3.99
N ASN A 9 -14.65 7.85 3.49
CA ASN A 9 -15.88 8.16 4.21
C ASN A 9 -17.04 7.29 3.70
N GLN A 10 -18.14 7.23 4.46
CA GLN A 10 -19.27 6.35 4.14
C GLN A 10 -19.86 6.58 2.74
N LYS A 11 -19.88 7.82 2.24
CA LYS A 11 -20.45 8.16 0.92
C LYS A 11 -19.57 7.64 -0.24
N LYS A 12 -18.26 7.47 -0.02
CA LYS A 12 -17.33 7.00 -1.04
C LYS A 12 -17.38 5.49 -1.26
N ILE A 13 -17.78 4.70 -0.26
CA ILE A 13 -17.75 3.24 -0.34
C ILE A 13 -18.61 2.71 -1.51
N PRO A 14 -19.90 3.10 -1.65
CA PRO A 14 -20.69 2.64 -2.79
C PRO A 14 -20.12 3.08 -4.16
N ALA A 15 -19.50 4.27 -4.20
CA ALA A 15 -18.85 4.75 -5.43
C ALA A 15 -17.64 3.92 -5.80
N MET A 16 -16.79 3.56 -4.81
CA MET A 16 -15.63 2.67 -5.00
C MET A 16 -16.06 1.29 -5.48
N GLN A 17 -17.07 0.68 -4.85
CA GLN A 17 -17.62 -0.62 -5.25
C GLN A 17 -18.16 -0.57 -6.69
N LYS A 18 -18.97 0.43 -7.01
CA LYS A 18 -19.54 0.60 -8.36
C LYS A 18 -18.44 0.82 -9.42
N ALA A 19 -17.46 1.66 -9.13
CA ALA A 19 -16.34 1.94 -10.04
C ALA A 19 -15.48 0.70 -10.24
N GLY A 20 -15.14 -0.03 -9.17
CA GLY A 20 -14.37 -1.26 -9.25
C GLY A 20 -15.06 -2.36 -10.05
N LYS A 21 -16.35 -2.62 -9.79
CA LYS A 21 -17.16 -3.57 -10.55
C LYS A 21 -17.25 -3.19 -12.04
N MET A 22 -17.42 -1.91 -12.33
CA MET A 22 -17.48 -1.45 -13.70
C MET A 22 -16.13 -1.59 -14.40
N ALA A 23 -15.02 -1.25 -13.74
CA ALA A 23 -13.69 -1.45 -14.27
C ALA A 23 -13.42 -2.93 -14.56
N ASN A 24 -13.79 -3.84 -13.65
CA ASN A 24 -13.69 -5.29 -13.89
C ASN A 24 -14.52 -5.73 -15.10
N LYS A 25 -15.76 -5.22 -15.26
CA LYS A 25 -16.62 -5.53 -16.41
C LYS A 25 -16.01 -5.08 -17.74
N LEU A 26 -15.30 -3.96 -17.72
CA LEU A 26 -14.65 -3.37 -18.91
C LEU A 26 -13.23 -3.92 -19.15
N GLY A 27 -12.73 -4.83 -18.30
CA GLY A 27 -11.37 -5.36 -18.41
C GLY A 27 -10.28 -4.34 -18.05
N HIS A 28 -10.62 -3.26 -17.36
CA HIS A 28 -9.65 -2.26 -16.92
C HIS A 28 -8.87 -2.74 -15.70
N VAL A 29 -7.59 -2.33 -15.62
CA VAL A 29 -6.74 -2.57 -14.46
C VAL A 29 -7.31 -1.88 -13.22
N VAL A 30 -7.34 -2.61 -12.10
CA VAL A 30 -7.79 -2.11 -10.80
C VAL A 30 -6.71 -2.38 -9.74
N VAL A 31 -6.26 -1.32 -9.07
CA VAL A 31 -5.28 -1.38 -7.98
C VAL A 31 -5.93 -0.95 -6.68
N LEU A 32 -5.65 -1.67 -5.59
CA LEU A 32 -6.03 -1.28 -4.23
C LEU A 32 -4.83 -0.70 -3.48
N ASP A 33 -5.03 0.49 -2.93
CA ASP A 33 -4.13 1.11 -1.95
C ASP A 33 -4.86 1.20 -0.60
N PRO A 34 -4.66 0.21 0.30
CA PRO A 34 -5.42 0.07 1.54
C PRO A 34 -4.88 0.96 2.66
N VAL A 35 -4.60 2.23 2.37
CA VAL A 35 -3.99 3.20 3.28
C VAL A 35 -4.61 3.14 4.67
N GLY A 36 -3.78 2.83 5.67
CA GLY A 36 -4.19 2.78 7.07
C GLY A 36 -5.29 1.77 7.37
N VAL A 37 -5.37 0.65 6.65
CA VAL A 37 -6.40 -0.38 6.85
C VAL A 37 -6.41 -0.93 8.27
N GLY A 38 -5.26 -0.93 8.96
CA GLY A 38 -5.12 -1.32 10.36
C GLY A 38 -5.69 -0.31 11.36
N ALA A 39 -5.81 0.96 10.98
CA ALA A 39 -6.08 2.07 11.88
C ALA A 39 -7.53 2.13 12.41
N SER A 40 -8.49 1.48 11.76
CA SER A 40 -9.89 1.48 12.24
C SER A 40 -10.69 0.28 11.72
N SER A 41 -11.71 -0.14 12.49
CA SER A 41 -12.68 -1.15 12.06
C SER A 41 -13.42 -0.75 10.79
N PHE A 42 -13.68 0.52 10.60
CA PHE A 42 -14.33 1.06 9.41
C PHE A 42 -13.50 0.81 8.14
N ARG A 43 -12.18 1.06 8.17
CA ARG A 43 -11.29 0.78 7.05
C ARG A 43 -11.12 -0.71 6.80
N LYS A 44 -11.01 -1.53 7.88
CA LYS A 44 -10.96 -2.99 7.77
C LYS A 44 -12.19 -3.54 7.06
N GLN A 45 -13.39 -3.17 7.51
CA GLN A 45 -14.66 -3.60 6.91
C GLN A 45 -14.79 -3.16 5.46
N THR A 46 -14.37 -1.92 5.14
CA THR A 46 -14.39 -1.44 3.76
C THR A 46 -13.45 -2.23 2.87
N ALA A 47 -12.21 -2.49 3.32
CA ALA A 47 -11.26 -3.30 2.57
C ALA A 47 -11.81 -4.72 2.33
N GLU A 48 -12.39 -5.35 3.35
CA GLU A 48 -13.02 -6.66 3.25
C GLU A 48 -14.18 -6.67 2.22
N GLN A 49 -15.04 -5.66 2.25
CA GLN A 49 -16.13 -5.53 1.25
C GLN A 49 -15.58 -5.36 -0.16
N LEU A 50 -14.57 -4.53 -0.34
CA LEU A 50 -13.96 -4.33 -1.65
C LEU A 50 -13.29 -5.61 -2.17
N LEU A 51 -12.56 -6.35 -1.32
CA LEU A 51 -11.92 -7.62 -1.69
C LEU A 51 -12.94 -8.70 -2.08
N LYS A 52 -14.15 -8.67 -1.51
CA LYS A 52 -15.25 -9.60 -1.89
C LYS A 52 -15.90 -9.25 -3.21
N GLU A 53 -15.97 -7.98 -3.57
CA GLU A 53 -16.81 -7.49 -4.66
C GLU A 53 -16.05 -7.04 -5.91
N VAL A 54 -14.76 -6.74 -5.76
CA VAL A 54 -13.90 -6.21 -6.82
C VAL A 54 -12.66 -7.10 -6.96
N ARG A 55 -12.35 -7.50 -8.20
CA ARG A 55 -11.09 -8.17 -8.52
C ARG A 55 -10.01 -7.12 -8.72
N PHE A 56 -8.90 -7.27 -8.02
CA PHE A 56 -7.75 -6.39 -8.12
C PHE A 56 -6.63 -7.04 -8.95
N ASP A 57 -5.99 -6.27 -9.81
CA ASP A 57 -4.79 -6.69 -10.54
C ASP A 57 -3.54 -6.54 -9.67
N ALA A 58 -3.53 -5.54 -8.78
CA ALA A 58 -2.49 -5.39 -7.78
C ALA A 58 -3.03 -4.78 -6.48
N ILE A 59 -2.39 -5.12 -5.37
CA ILE A 59 -2.57 -4.50 -4.06
C ILE A 59 -1.21 -3.97 -3.62
N ARG A 60 -1.13 -2.68 -3.27
CA ARG A 60 0.10 -2.05 -2.80
C ARG A 60 -0.10 -1.47 -1.41
N GLY A 61 0.75 -1.83 -0.48
CA GLY A 61 0.72 -1.30 0.89
C GLY A 61 2.08 -1.45 1.58
N ASN A 62 2.22 -0.87 2.78
CA ASN A 62 3.34 -1.20 3.65
C ASN A 62 3.13 -2.58 4.28
N ILE A 63 4.14 -3.08 5.02
CA ILE A 63 4.08 -4.41 5.61
C ILE A 63 2.90 -4.57 6.59
N SER A 64 2.58 -3.55 7.39
CA SER A 64 1.48 -3.57 8.37
C SER A 64 0.11 -3.64 7.66
N GLU A 65 -0.08 -2.85 6.60
CA GLU A 65 -1.29 -2.88 5.78
C GLU A 65 -1.50 -4.24 5.12
N ILE A 66 -0.45 -4.82 4.56
CA ILE A 66 -0.51 -6.14 3.90
C ILE A 66 -0.74 -7.26 4.92
N LYS A 67 -0.12 -7.23 6.10
CA LYS A 67 -0.42 -8.18 7.20
C LYS A 67 -1.88 -8.09 7.65
N THR A 68 -2.41 -6.87 7.76
CA THR A 68 -3.82 -6.66 8.11
C THR A 68 -4.75 -7.29 7.06
N LEU A 69 -4.50 -7.07 5.77
CA LEU A 69 -5.28 -7.70 4.69
C LEU A 69 -5.17 -9.22 4.74
N ALA A 70 -3.98 -9.77 4.97
CA ALA A 70 -3.78 -11.21 5.10
C ALA A 70 -4.62 -11.81 6.24
N SER A 71 -4.73 -11.11 7.38
CA SER A 71 -5.56 -11.54 8.50
C SER A 71 -7.06 -11.53 8.17
N LEU A 72 -7.54 -10.52 7.42
CA LEU A 72 -8.93 -10.47 6.95
C LEU A 72 -9.27 -11.63 6.02
N CYS A 73 -8.34 -12.04 5.18
CA CYS A 73 -8.51 -13.20 4.30
C CYS A 73 -8.48 -14.53 5.05
N GLY A 74 -7.75 -14.63 6.19
CA GLY A 74 -7.63 -15.86 7.00
C GLY A 74 -8.86 -16.18 7.86
N THR A 75 -9.60 -15.17 8.27
CA THR A 75 -10.80 -15.34 9.12
C THR A 75 -12.00 -15.94 8.39
N GLN A 76 -12.01 -15.95 7.08
CA GLN A 76 -13.13 -16.51 6.29
C GLN A 76 -13.19 -18.04 6.31
N GLU A 77 -12.08 -18.73 6.53
CA GLU A 77 -12.09 -20.21 6.59
C GLU A 77 -12.69 -20.75 7.90
N LYS A 78 -12.82 -19.92 8.96
CA LYS A 78 -13.39 -20.31 10.25
C LYS A 78 -14.90 -20.07 10.39
N ASN A 79 -15.53 -19.29 9.49
CA ASN A 79 -16.93 -18.90 9.60
C ASN A 79 -17.90 -19.67 8.67
N SER A 80 -17.45 -20.69 7.94
CA SER A 80 -18.34 -21.55 7.15
C SER A 80 -18.89 -22.75 7.93
N GLY A 81 -18.66 -22.82 9.22
CA GLY A 81 -19.22 -23.85 10.10
C GLY A 81 -19.86 -23.20 11.33
N ASN A 82 -21.19 -23.25 11.38
CA ASN A 82 -22.09 -22.85 12.47
C ASN A 82 -22.53 -21.37 12.52
N MET A 83 -23.60 -21.09 11.81
CA MET A 83 -24.54 -20.02 12.17
C MET A 83 -25.62 -20.60 13.10
N ALA A 84 -25.46 -20.33 14.39
CA ALA A 84 -26.59 -20.34 15.33
C ALA A 84 -26.88 -18.88 15.67
N VAL A 85 -28.09 -18.49 15.33
CA VAL A 85 -28.67 -17.17 15.61
C VAL A 85 -28.92 -17.03 17.11
N SER A 86 -28.45 -15.95 17.72
CA SER A 86 -29.11 -15.40 18.91
C SER A 86 -29.04 -13.87 18.83
N ASP A 87 -30.24 -13.33 18.57
CA ASP A 87 -30.58 -11.92 18.78
C ASP A 87 -30.33 -11.52 20.23
N THR A 88 -29.72 -10.37 20.44
CA THR A 88 -30.29 -9.28 21.27
C THR A 88 -29.34 -8.07 21.16
N MET A 89 -29.91 -7.00 20.66
CA MET A 89 -29.34 -5.64 20.75
C MET A 89 -29.51 -5.13 22.18
N ASP A 90 -28.45 -4.56 22.75
CA ASP A 90 -28.60 -3.51 23.76
C ASP A 90 -27.82 -2.27 23.32
N VAL A 91 -28.63 -1.28 22.94
CA VAL A 91 -28.24 0.11 22.72
C VAL A 91 -28.50 0.84 24.03
N GLU A 92 -27.43 1.17 24.77
CA GLU A 92 -27.42 2.33 25.68
C GLU A 92 -26.07 2.52 26.33
N LYS A 93 -25.50 3.69 26.09
CA LYS A 93 -24.69 4.59 26.91
C LYS A 93 -23.45 5.13 26.21
N ILE A 94 -23.71 6.17 25.43
CA ILE A 94 -22.69 7.20 25.17
C ILE A 94 -22.98 8.33 26.16
N THR A 95 -22.21 8.42 27.23
CA THR A 95 -22.13 9.63 28.07
C THR A 95 -20.81 10.33 27.83
N ASP A 96 -20.97 11.53 27.39
CA ASP A 96 -20.08 12.67 27.32
C ASP A 96 -19.10 12.77 28.51
N LYS A 97 -17.80 12.93 28.23
CA LYS A 97 -16.84 13.57 29.15
C LYS A 97 -15.90 14.43 28.35
N SER A 98 -16.24 15.70 28.29
CA SER A 98 -15.36 16.84 28.04
C SER A 98 -14.32 17.00 29.17
N ASP A 99 -13.22 17.65 28.81
CA ASP A 99 -12.16 18.23 29.63
C ASP A 99 -11.03 17.29 30.07
N HIS A 100 -9.89 17.43 29.34
CA HIS A 100 -8.61 17.83 29.97
C HIS A 100 -7.62 18.29 28.90
N CYS A 101 -7.44 19.61 28.82
CA CYS A 101 -6.31 20.26 28.14
C CYS A 101 -5.04 19.97 28.96
N GLY A 102 -4.25 19.01 28.55
CA GLY A 102 -2.94 18.65 29.11
C GLY A 102 -1.81 19.12 28.20
N LYS A 103 -0.90 19.89 28.77
CA LYS A 103 0.28 20.56 28.19
C LYS A 103 1.05 19.66 27.22
N ILE A 104 1.25 20.18 26.01
CA ILE A 104 2.18 19.66 25.02
C ILE A 104 3.60 20.01 25.46
N THR A 105 4.33 19.04 25.99
CA THR A 105 5.79 19.12 26.16
C THR A 105 6.42 17.97 25.38
N GLY A 106 7.26 18.31 24.40
CA GLY A 106 8.08 17.36 23.66
C GLY A 106 7.65 17.18 22.21
N ILE A 107 8.07 18.11 21.34
CA ILE A 107 8.09 17.87 19.89
C ILE A 107 9.35 17.04 19.64
N ASP A 108 9.19 15.70 19.68
CA ASP A 108 10.15 14.78 19.09
C ASP A 108 9.85 14.74 17.58
N GLY A 109 10.83 15.21 16.79
CA GLY A 109 10.69 15.43 15.35
C GLY A 109 10.62 14.18 14.47
N SER A 110 10.05 13.06 14.93
CA SER A 110 9.79 11.87 14.13
C SER A 110 8.38 11.95 13.55
N GLY A 111 8.19 12.71 12.48
CA GLY A 111 7.00 12.68 11.64
C GLY A 111 6.87 11.31 10.97
N ARG A 112 6.41 10.31 11.71
CA ARG A 112 6.08 8.98 11.18
C ARG A 112 4.69 9.05 10.60
N GLY A 113 4.57 8.70 9.30
CA GLY A 113 3.28 8.40 8.69
C GLY A 113 2.55 7.36 9.53
N VAL A 114 1.22 7.40 9.52
CA VAL A 114 0.32 6.49 10.23
C VAL A 114 0.80 5.07 9.95
N ASP A 115 1.23 4.31 11.00
CA ASP A 115 1.56 2.89 10.99
C ASP A 115 2.99 2.46 10.61
N ALA A 116 3.99 2.84 11.39
CA ALA A 116 5.25 2.09 11.38
C ALA A 116 5.73 1.83 12.79
N ASP A 117 5.32 0.74 13.38
CA ASP A 117 6.09 0.11 14.44
C ASP A 117 7.42 -0.38 13.83
N ASN A 118 8.55 -0.06 14.46
CA ASN A 118 9.88 -0.47 14.01
C ASN A 118 10.05 -2.00 13.89
N ALA A 119 9.11 -2.78 14.43
CA ALA A 119 9.06 -4.24 14.34
C ALA A 119 8.58 -4.80 12.99
N ASP A 120 8.02 -3.95 12.11
CA ASP A 120 7.39 -4.36 10.86
C ASP A 120 8.15 -3.90 9.60
N THR A 121 9.46 -3.75 9.68
CA THR A 121 10.28 -3.40 8.50
C THR A 121 10.85 -4.66 7.85
N VAL A 122 10.80 -4.74 6.51
CA VAL A 122 11.50 -5.79 5.76
C VAL A 122 13.01 -5.51 5.82
N THR A 123 13.77 -6.44 6.37
CA THR A 123 15.24 -6.40 6.48
C THR A 123 15.84 -7.63 5.82
N GLU A 124 17.14 -7.65 5.59
CA GLU A 124 17.83 -8.84 5.02
C GLU A 124 17.64 -10.09 5.90
N GLU A 125 17.57 -9.92 7.22
CA GLU A 125 17.42 -11.03 8.17
C GLU A 125 16.04 -11.71 8.08
N ASN A 126 14.97 -10.94 7.84
CA ASN A 126 13.60 -11.45 7.78
C ASN A 126 13.05 -11.58 6.35
N LEU A 127 13.87 -11.27 5.35
CA LEU A 127 13.48 -11.18 3.94
C LEU A 127 12.81 -12.46 3.42
N ALA A 128 13.38 -13.63 3.69
CA ALA A 128 12.86 -14.91 3.22
C ALA A 128 11.43 -15.18 3.74
N GLN A 129 11.17 -14.84 5.01
CA GLN A 129 9.85 -14.98 5.62
C GLN A 129 8.83 -14.04 4.97
N HIS A 130 9.21 -12.78 4.71
CA HIS A 130 8.33 -11.81 4.07
C HIS A 130 8.03 -12.15 2.62
N ILE A 131 9.01 -12.68 1.87
CA ILE A 131 8.80 -13.20 0.51
C ILE A 131 7.78 -14.35 0.54
N SER A 132 7.94 -15.32 1.45
CA SER A 132 7.03 -16.44 1.58
C SER A 132 5.60 -15.98 1.89
N ASN A 133 5.44 -15.08 2.84
CA ASN A 133 4.13 -14.52 3.24
C ASN A 133 3.49 -13.72 2.09
N ALA A 134 4.27 -12.91 1.38
CA ALA A 134 3.79 -12.13 0.23
C ALA A 134 3.33 -13.05 -0.91
N LYS A 135 4.11 -14.09 -1.24
CA LYS A 135 3.75 -15.09 -2.26
C LYS A 135 2.46 -15.83 -1.89
N MET A 136 2.32 -16.23 -0.62
CA MET A 136 1.12 -16.91 -0.13
C MET A 136 -0.13 -16.02 -0.25
N LEU A 137 -0.03 -14.75 0.15
CA LEU A 137 -1.15 -13.81 0.03
C LEU A 137 -1.51 -13.53 -1.43
N SER A 138 -0.50 -13.34 -2.28
CA SER A 138 -0.69 -13.13 -3.72
C SER A 138 -1.43 -14.30 -4.36
N LYS A 139 -1.04 -15.54 -4.06
CA LYS A 139 -1.75 -16.76 -4.52
C LYS A 139 -3.19 -16.82 -4.01
N LYS A 140 -3.41 -16.51 -2.72
CA LYS A 140 -4.74 -16.55 -2.12
C LYS A 140 -5.69 -15.54 -2.74
N LEU A 141 -5.21 -14.33 -3.03
CA LEU A 141 -5.99 -13.25 -3.61
C LEU A 141 -5.98 -13.24 -5.14
N GLN A 142 -5.16 -14.09 -5.78
CA GLN A 142 -4.94 -14.12 -7.24
C GLN A 142 -4.62 -12.72 -7.80
N THR A 143 -3.73 -11.99 -7.12
CA THR A 143 -3.37 -10.61 -7.42
C THR A 143 -1.88 -10.37 -7.19
N ILE A 144 -1.30 -9.39 -7.87
CA ILE A 144 0.05 -8.93 -7.55
C ILE A 144 0.02 -8.24 -6.19
N VAL A 145 0.97 -8.58 -5.32
CA VAL A 145 1.17 -7.92 -4.03
C VAL A 145 2.48 -7.15 -4.09
N ALA A 146 2.40 -5.84 -3.84
CA ALA A 146 3.54 -4.94 -3.70
C ALA A 146 3.64 -4.44 -2.26
N ILE A 147 4.64 -4.92 -1.53
CA ILE A 147 4.97 -4.46 -0.17
C ILE A 147 6.06 -3.41 -0.29
N THR A 148 5.84 -2.22 0.25
CA THR A 148 6.80 -1.12 0.14
C THR A 148 7.32 -0.69 1.52
N GLY A 149 8.65 -0.44 1.59
CA GLY A 149 9.34 -0.11 2.83
C GLY A 149 10.83 0.22 2.59
N ALA A 150 11.70 -0.26 3.45
CA ALA A 150 13.15 -0.14 3.27
C ALA A 150 13.67 -1.08 2.17
N ILE A 151 13.09 -2.27 2.07
CA ILE A 151 13.22 -3.20 0.96
C ILE A 151 11.82 -3.44 0.43
N ASP A 152 11.62 -3.26 -0.87
CA ASP A 152 10.33 -3.47 -1.50
C ASP A 152 10.23 -4.88 -2.07
N LEU A 153 9.02 -5.47 -1.99
CA LEU A 153 8.72 -6.80 -2.52
C LEU A 153 7.55 -6.70 -3.51
N VAL A 154 7.72 -7.25 -4.72
CA VAL A 154 6.63 -7.31 -5.71
C VAL A 154 6.49 -8.74 -6.21
N THR A 155 5.33 -9.36 -6.02
CA THR A 155 5.13 -10.78 -6.35
C THR A 155 3.75 -11.07 -6.94
N ASP A 156 3.70 -12.06 -7.84
CA ASP A 156 2.49 -12.70 -8.35
C ASP A 156 2.17 -14.04 -7.67
N GLY A 157 2.95 -14.38 -6.63
CA GLY A 157 2.87 -15.64 -5.92
C GLY A 157 3.80 -16.73 -6.46
N SER A 158 4.33 -16.63 -7.67
CA SER A 158 5.36 -17.53 -8.21
C SER A 158 6.75 -16.92 -8.07
N SER A 159 6.97 -15.77 -8.64
CA SER A 159 8.22 -15.01 -8.59
C SER A 159 8.08 -13.80 -7.66
N CYS A 160 9.17 -13.34 -7.09
CA CYS A 160 9.23 -12.16 -6.25
C CYS A 160 10.40 -11.28 -6.63
N TYR A 161 10.14 -10.05 -7.03
CA TYR A 161 11.13 -9.00 -7.17
C TYR A 161 11.43 -8.41 -5.79
N VAL A 162 12.70 -8.42 -5.40
CA VAL A 162 13.23 -7.76 -4.20
C VAL A 162 13.95 -6.52 -4.67
N ILE A 163 13.45 -5.35 -4.33
CA ILE A 163 13.90 -4.06 -4.86
C ILE A 163 14.54 -3.25 -3.73
N ARG A 164 15.73 -2.69 -3.99
CA ARG A 164 16.52 -1.93 -3.01
C ARG A 164 16.75 -0.47 -3.42
N ASN A 165 15.90 0.03 -4.31
CA ASN A 165 15.86 1.45 -4.64
C ASN A 165 15.10 2.24 -3.58
N GLY A 166 15.45 3.50 -3.43
CA GLY A 166 14.76 4.43 -2.56
C GLY A 166 15.69 5.22 -1.66
N ASN A 167 15.13 6.22 -1.01
CA ASN A 167 15.83 7.08 -0.06
C ASN A 167 14.95 7.30 1.18
N PRO A 168 15.51 7.27 2.41
CA PRO A 168 14.75 7.46 3.65
C PRO A 168 13.91 8.75 3.68
N GLN A 169 14.33 9.81 2.99
CA GLN A 169 13.57 11.06 2.91
C GLN A 169 12.19 10.90 2.27
N MET A 170 11.96 9.84 1.46
CA MET A 170 10.65 9.53 0.89
C MET A 170 9.60 9.32 1.98
N GLY A 171 9.97 8.74 3.13
CA GLY A 171 9.09 8.55 4.28
C GLY A 171 8.61 9.86 4.93
N HIS A 172 9.31 10.97 4.68
CA HIS A 172 8.92 12.29 5.18
C HIS A 172 8.00 13.05 4.20
N VAL A 173 7.72 12.49 3.01
CA VAL A 173 6.83 13.10 2.01
C VAL A 173 5.46 12.46 2.08
N THR A 174 4.52 13.13 2.72
CA THR A 174 3.12 12.70 2.76
C THR A 174 2.57 12.52 1.35
N GLY A 175 2.03 11.34 1.06
CA GLY A 175 1.43 11.01 -0.22
C GLY A 175 2.38 10.35 -1.24
N ALA A 176 3.67 10.19 -0.95
CA ALA A 176 4.61 9.47 -1.83
C ALA A 176 4.11 8.04 -2.16
N GLY A 177 3.60 7.33 -1.15
CA GLY A 177 2.97 6.02 -1.35
C GLY A 177 1.77 6.06 -2.29
N CYS A 178 0.85 7.01 -2.10
CA CYS A 178 -0.32 7.14 -2.97
C CYS A 178 0.06 7.52 -4.42
N GLN A 179 1.14 8.28 -4.59
CA GLN A 179 1.70 8.59 -5.92
C GLN A 179 2.21 7.31 -6.58
N LEU A 180 2.97 6.48 -5.85
CA LEU A 180 3.41 5.18 -6.34
C LEU A 180 2.22 4.31 -6.77
N SER A 181 1.13 4.26 -6.00
CA SER A 181 -0.07 3.49 -6.38
C SER A 181 -0.69 4.00 -7.69
N GLY A 182 -0.65 5.30 -7.95
CA GLY A 182 -1.06 5.89 -9.23
C GLY A 182 -0.13 5.46 -10.39
N ILE A 183 1.18 5.56 -10.19
CA ILE A 183 2.22 5.13 -11.14
C ILE A 183 2.09 3.63 -11.43
N LEU A 184 1.98 2.80 -10.40
CA LEU A 184 1.77 1.36 -10.51
C LEU A 184 0.54 1.05 -11.39
N THR A 185 -0.56 1.75 -11.17
CA THR A 185 -1.78 1.59 -11.97
C THR A 185 -1.54 1.91 -13.45
N ALA A 186 -0.79 2.97 -13.74
CA ALA A 186 -0.45 3.37 -15.12
C ALA A 186 0.47 2.34 -15.79
N PHE A 187 1.50 1.85 -15.09
CA PHE A 187 2.41 0.83 -15.61
C PHE A 187 1.69 -0.48 -15.93
N LEU A 188 0.82 -0.93 -15.03
CA LEU A 188 0.01 -2.13 -15.24
C LEU A 188 -0.95 -1.98 -16.44
N ALA A 189 -1.56 -0.81 -16.59
CA ALA A 189 -2.49 -0.53 -17.69
C ALA A 189 -1.77 -0.47 -19.05
N ALA A 190 -0.55 0.04 -19.08
CA ALA A 190 0.28 0.11 -20.28
C ALA A 190 0.91 -1.23 -20.67
N ASN A 191 0.99 -2.21 -19.75
CA ASN A 191 1.68 -3.48 -19.95
C ASN A 191 0.79 -4.68 -19.53
N PRO A 192 -0.35 -4.92 -20.16
CA PRO A 192 -1.32 -5.93 -19.73
C PRO A 192 -0.77 -7.36 -19.76
N GLU A 193 0.17 -7.66 -20.66
CA GLU A 193 0.78 -8.98 -20.83
C GLU A 193 1.90 -9.27 -19.83
N ASN A 194 2.52 -8.23 -19.26
CA ASN A 194 3.71 -8.35 -18.39
C ASN A 194 3.50 -7.63 -17.05
N LYS A 195 2.37 -7.88 -16.39
CA LYS A 195 1.93 -7.13 -15.20
C LYS A 195 2.93 -7.20 -14.03
N LEU A 196 3.55 -8.36 -13.79
CA LEU A 196 4.51 -8.50 -12.69
C LEU A 196 5.75 -7.61 -12.91
N GLN A 197 6.31 -7.66 -14.13
CA GLN A 197 7.46 -6.83 -14.51
C GLN A 197 7.10 -5.35 -14.49
N ALA A 198 5.92 -4.99 -14.97
CA ALA A 198 5.41 -3.62 -14.94
C ALA A 198 5.25 -3.11 -13.51
N ALA A 199 4.75 -3.95 -12.60
CA ALA A 199 4.63 -3.60 -11.19
C ALA A 199 6.01 -3.38 -10.54
N ALA A 200 6.96 -4.27 -10.80
CA ALA A 200 8.33 -4.13 -10.30
C ALA A 200 9.01 -2.86 -10.86
N ALA A 201 8.86 -2.60 -12.17
CA ALA A 201 9.38 -1.40 -12.81
C ALA A 201 8.81 -0.11 -12.22
N ALA A 202 7.51 -0.08 -11.90
CA ALA A 202 6.87 1.07 -11.24
C ALA A 202 7.47 1.35 -9.85
N VAL A 203 7.75 0.29 -9.08
CA VAL A 203 8.38 0.42 -7.75
C VAL A 203 9.83 0.87 -7.88
N CYS A 204 10.63 0.25 -8.78
CA CYS A 204 12.00 0.69 -9.08
C CYS A 204 12.03 2.16 -9.51
N MET A 205 11.14 2.56 -10.42
CA MET A 205 11.02 3.93 -10.93
C MET A 205 10.83 4.94 -9.80
N MET A 206 9.91 4.67 -8.88
CA MET A 206 9.67 5.55 -7.75
C MET A 206 10.85 5.62 -6.79
N GLY A 207 11.52 4.48 -6.57
CA GLY A 207 12.75 4.40 -5.77
C GLY A 207 13.92 5.17 -6.40
N CYS A 208 14.17 4.99 -7.70
CA CYS A 208 15.17 5.75 -8.45
C CYS A 208 14.88 7.26 -8.42
N ALA A 209 13.62 7.65 -8.60
CA ALA A 209 13.21 9.06 -8.48
C ALA A 209 13.49 9.62 -7.08
N GLY A 210 13.30 8.81 -6.03
CA GLY A 210 13.62 9.18 -4.65
C GLY A 210 15.12 9.41 -4.42
N GLU A 211 15.97 8.60 -5.04
CA GLU A 211 17.43 8.74 -5.00
C GLU A 211 17.90 10.01 -5.73
N LEU A 212 17.43 10.21 -6.96
CA LEU A 212 17.71 11.41 -7.76
C LEU A 212 17.23 12.69 -7.05
N ALA A 213 16.07 12.63 -6.40
CA ALA A 213 15.56 13.73 -5.61
C ALA A 213 16.46 14.07 -4.42
N ALA A 214 17.02 13.04 -3.75
CA ALA A 214 17.94 13.25 -2.65
C ALA A 214 19.25 13.90 -3.11
N GLU A 215 19.80 13.46 -4.24
CA GLU A 215 20.98 14.08 -4.85
C GLU A 215 20.73 15.55 -5.19
N LYS A 216 19.60 15.86 -5.82
CA LYS A 216 19.22 17.22 -6.23
C LYS A 216 18.90 18.15 -5.07
N SER A 217 18.22 17.63 -4.04
CA SER A 217 17.83 18.43 -2.86
C SER A 217 18.97 18.63 -1.84
N GLY A 218 19.98 17.75 -1.85
CA GLY A 218 21.09 17.78 -0.91
C GLY A 218 20.61 17.75 0.54
N GLN A 219 21.08 18.72 1.35
CA GLN A 219 20.71 18.87 2.77
C GLN A 219 19.44 19.74 2.97
N SER A 220 18.69 20.03 1.92
CA SER A 220 17.44 20.79 2.01
C SER A 220 16.35 20.00 2.74
N GLY A 221 15.35 20.70 3.26
CA GLY A 221 14.22 20.07 3.97
C GLY A 221 13.25 19.33 3.05
N SER A 222 12.28 18.63 3.66
CA SER A 222 11.28 17.79 2.98
C SER A 222 10.47 18.52 1.90
N GLY A 223 10.31 19.84 1.99
CA GLY A 223 9.62 20.64 0.98
C GLY A 223 10.37 20.64 -0.35
N THR A 224 11.69 20.96 -0.34
CA THR A 224 12.55 20.92 -1.52
C THR A 224 12.69 19.50 -2.06
N TYR A 225 12.87 18.51 -1.16
CA TYR A 225 12.92 17.10 -1.54
C TYR A 225 11.63 16.66 -2.28
N ARG A 226 10.45 17.04 -1.77
CA ARG A 226 9.17 16.74 -2.42
C ARG A 226 9.09 17.30 -3.84
N VAL A 227 9.50 18.56 -4.04
CA VAL A 227 9.53 19.17 -5.38
C VAL A 227 10.50 18.41 -6.28
N SER A 228 11.72 18.12 -5.80
CA SER A 228 12.72 17.35 -6.53
C SER A 228 12.25 15.94 -6.88
N LEU A 229 11.46 15.29 -6.00
CA LEU A 229 10.85 13.98 -6.27
C LEU A 229 9.85 14.05 -7.43
N MET A 230 9.00 15.08 -7.46
CA MET A 230 8.04 15.27 -8.56
C MET A 230 8.76 15.55 -9.88
N ASP A 231 9.82 16.36 -9.85
CA ASP A 231 10.66 16.63 -11.02
C ASP A 231 11.31 15.34 -11.54
N ALA A 232 11.91 14.54 -10.62
CA ALA A 232 12.56 13.28 -10.98
C ALA A 232 11.57 12.27 -11.58
N VAL A 233 10.36 12.16 -11.02
CA VAL A 233 9.28 11.33 -11.60
C VAL A 233 8.92 11.80 -13.01
N SER A 234 8.80 13.11 -13.23
CA SER A 234 8.40 13.66 -14.53
C SER A 234 9.48 13.55 -15.60
N CYS A 235 10.75 13.47 -15.21
CA CYS A 235 11.89 13.35 -16.10
C CYS A 235 12.40 11.91 -16.27
N MET A 236 11.75 10.92 -15.62
CA MET A 236 12.16 9.53 -15.71
C MET A 236 11.93 8.97 -17.11
N ASP A 237 12.95 8.33 -17.64
CA ASP A 237 12.90 7.58 -18.89
C ASP A 237 13.42 6.14 -18.71
N GLY A 238 13.40 5.35 -19.79
CA GLY A 238 13.84 3.97 -19.76
C GLY A 238 15.34 3.82 -19.45
N ASP A 239 16.19 4.73 -19.98
CA ASP A 239 17.62 4.68 -19.78
C ASP A 239 18.01 5.00 -18.33
N ILE A 240 17.34 5.96 -17.71
CA ILE A 240 17.52 6.32 -16.29
C ILE A 240 17.10 5.14 -15.41
N LEU A 241 15.94 4.55 -15.72
CA LEU A 241 15.42 3.41 -14.97
C LEU A 241 16.33 2.19 -15.08
N GLU A 242 16.78 1.84 -16.30
CA GLU A 242 17.66 0.69 -16.53
C GLU A 242 18.98 0.81 -15.79
N ARG A 243 19.59 2.00 -15.79
CA ARG A 243 20.85 2.26 -15.07
C ARG A 243 20.68 2.29 -13.55
N GLY A 244 19.51 2.75 -13.06
CA GLY A 244 19.26 2.97 -11.64
C GLY A 244 18.62 1.79 -10.92
N ALA A 245 17.91 0.90 -11.60
CA ALA A 245 17.15 -0.18 -10.97
C ALA A 245 18.06 -1.20 -10.27
N ARG A 246 17.78 -1.46 -8.99
CA ARG A 246 18.48 -2.44 -8.17
C ARG A 246 17.48 -3.47 -7.65
N TYR A 247 17.43 -4.60 -8.31
CA TYR A 247 16.53 -5.69 -7.92
C TYR A 247 17.17 -7.06 -8.12
N GLU A 248 16.61 -8.05 -7.45
CA GLU A 248 16.83 -9.47 -7.69
C GLU A 248 15.48 -10.20 -7.77
N ILE A 249 15.46 -11.35 -8.43
CA ILE A 249 14.27 -12.20 -8.56
C ILE A 249 14.47 -13.46 -7.73
N ARG A 250 13.50 -13.78 -6.89
CA ARG A 250 13.48 -14.96 -6.02
C ARG A 250 12.21 -15.79 -6.18
#